data_349bda5a3e57caac0b7d983a7ac1e127
#
_entry.id   349bda5a3e57caac0b7d983a7ac1e127
#
_cell.length_a   1.000
_cell.length_b   1.000
_cell.length_c   1.000
_cell.angle_alpha   90.00
_cell.angle_beta   90.00
_cell.angle_gamma   90.00
#
_symmetry.space_group_name_H-M   'P 1'
#
loop_
_entity.id
_entity.type
_entity.pdbx_description
1 polymer ?
#
loop_
_entity_poly.entity_id
_entity_poly.type
_entity_poly.pdbx_seq_one_letter_code
_entity_poly.pdbx_strand_id
1 'polypeptide(L)'
;EFKGMLSLTVDANNIQDPDFDYYANMLNNAKIIVRGKNDLSNEKVAAEIKLDLGGMSFNAELYQYDNKIALKIPFLAQVLGDPIFSEKYIVMDLEELMKEAESYQEGTKDINEEEFMALYRKISSSSIESLIEESITDNGTQAVEVGGKTVKAREIQVTLNLEDFMDIFKNFIIMLKEDDFRNELFNVASTLDPYMTREDFDRGMAEITNTSDEEIDELFMEMKEEVDLENFNVQSITYIDSSSNIVKSTTEANLNIKEENQSVNFGFKGDMETWNINKSIEIEIPEINADNSIDFEQFLYSIMFSSFY
;
A
#
# COMPACT_ATOMS: atom_id res chain seq x y z
N GLU A 1 3.79 11.45 15.11
CA GLU A 1 2.33 11.23 15.02
C GLU A 1 1.88 11.32 13.58
N PHE A 2 0.90 10.54 13.19
CA PHE A 2 0.43 10.50 11.82
C PHE A 2 -1.10 10.28 11.75
N LYS A 3 -1.65 10.69 10.62
CA LYS A 3 -3.02 10.35 10.22
C LYS A 3 -3.00 10.09 8.72
N GLY A 4 -3.60 8.98 8.31
CA GLY A 4 -3.87 8.64 6.93
C GLY A 4 -5.36 8.45 6.69
N MET A 5 -5.80 8.76 5.49
CA MET A 5 -7.15 8.45 5.01
C MET A 5 -7.05 7.96 3.57
N LEU A 6 -7.75 6.90 3.29
CA LEU A 6 -7.87 6.34 1.95
C LEU A 6 -9.34 6.18 1.63
N SER A 7 -9.77 6.61 0.46
CA SER A 7 -11.13 6.41 -0.02
C SER A 7 -11.14 5.95 -1.46
N LEU A 8 -12.14 5.14 -1.80
CA LEU A 8 -12.38 4.66 -3.15
C LEU A 8 -13.75 5.18 -3.61
N THR A 9 -13.85 5.43 -4.91
CA THR A 9 -15.09 5.71 -5.59
C THR A 9 -15.20 4.84 -6.83
N VAL A 10 -16.40 4.31 -7.07
CA VAL A 10 -16.74 3.56 -8.28
C VAL A 10 -18.05 4.08 -8.80
N ASP A 11 -18.06 4.62 -10.01
CA ASP A 11 -19.26 5.11 -10.67
C ASP A 11 -19.41 4.43 -12.02
N ALA A 12 -20.59 3.90 -12.31
CA ALA A 12 -20.85 3.18 -13.53
C ALA A 12 -22.04 3.78 -14.28
N ASN A 13 -21.88 3.88 -15.59
CA ASN A 13 -22.94 4.31 -16.48
C ASN A 13 -23.35 3.18 -17.40
N ASN A 14 -24.67 2.97 -17.51
CA ASN A 14 -25.29 1.96 -18.39
C ASN A 14 -24.95 0.48 -18.08
N ILE A 15 -24.39 0.19 -16.92
CA ILE A 15 -24.27 -1.20 -16.43
C ILE A 15 -25.59 -1.54 -15.74
N GLN A 16 -26.33 -2.50 -16.30
CA GLN A 16 -27.61 -2.99 -15.74
C GLN A 16 -27.37 -4.30 -14.99
N ASP A 17 -26.56 -4.26 -13.98
CA ASP A 17 -26.28 -5.41 -13.10
C ASP A 17 -26.54 -5.00 -11.65
N PRO A 18 -27.58 -5.55 -11.00
CA PRO A 18 -27.91 -5.22 -9.60
C PRO A 18 -26.78 -5.58 -8.62
N ASP A 19 -25.99 -6.60 -8.91
CA ASP A 19 -24.86 -6.99 -8.05
C ASP A 19 -23.74 -5.98 -8.19
N PHE A 20 -23.50 -5.46 -9.39
CA PHE A 20 -22.55 -4.37 -9.60
C PHE A 20 -22.95 -3.11 -8.83
N ASP A 21 -24.22 -2.69 -8.94
CA ASP A 21 -24.74 -1.51 -8.22
C ASP A 21 -24.58 -1.66 -6.70
N TYR A 22 -24.77 -2.86 -6.17
CA TYR A 22 -24.58 -3.13 -4.75
C TYR A 22 -23.10 -2.96 -4.33
N TYR A 23 -22.17 -3.56 -5.07
CA TYR A 23 -20.74 -3.46 -4.77
C TYR A 23 -20.19 -2.04 -5.01
N ALA A 24 -20.61 -1.37 -6.08
CA ALA A 24 -20.24 0.01 -6.36
C ALA A 24 -20.68 0.96 -5.24
N ASN A 25 -21.92 0.83 -4.76
CA ASN A 25 -22.42 1.62 -3.63
C ASN A 25 -21.65 1.34 -2.33
N MET A 26 -21.24 0.10 -2.10
CA MET A 26 -20.43 -0.27 -0.94
C MET A 26 -19.03 0.36 -1.01
N LEU A 27 -18.39 0.33 -2.19
CA LEU A 27 -17.07 0.90 -2.41
C LEU A 27 -17.09 2.43 -2.41
N ASN A 28 -18.12 3.09 -2.95
CA ASN A 28 -18.24 4.54 -2.94
C ASN A 28 -18.29 5.17 -1.53
N ASN A 29 -18.60 4.36 -0.53
CA ASN A 29 -18.61 4.78 0.87
C ASN A 29 -17.44 4.18 1.66
N ALA A 30 -16.55 3.44 0.96
CA ALA A 30 -15.41 2.82 1.60
C ALA A 30 -14.37 3.88 1.99
N LYS A 31 -14.03 3.92 3.28
CA LYS A 31 -12.95 4.76 3.82
C LYS A 31 -12.14 3.98 4.83
N ILE A 32 -10.84 4.06 4.68
CA ILE A 32 -9.89 3.57 5.70
C ILE A 32 -9.27 4.81 6.32
N ILE A 33 -9.37 4.94 7.62
CA ILE A 33 -8.74 6.02 8.38
C ILE A 33 -7.78 5.38 9.36
N VAL A 34 -6.52 5.78 9.31
CA VAL A 34 -5.49 5.34 10.26
C VAL A 34 -4.98 6.55 11.02
N ARG A 35 -4.88 6.45 12.32
CA ARG A 35 -4.29 7.48 13.19
C ARG A 35 -3.36 6.82 14.17
N GLY A 36 -2.19 7.40 14.40
CA GLY A 36 -1.28 6.77 15.33
C GLY A 36 -0.07 7.62 15.69
N LYS A 37 0.74 6.98 16.50
CA LYS A 37 2.03 7.47 16.96
C LYS A 37 3.08 6.39 16.70
N ASN A 38 4.25 6.81 16.29
CA ASN A 38 5.38 5.93 16.05
C ASN A 38 6.63 6.51 16.72
N ASP A 39 7.33 5.69 17.49
CA ASP A 39 8.63 5.99 18.07
C ASP A 39 9.62 4.92 17.60
N LEU A 40 10.33 5.25 16.52
CA LEU A 40 11.31 4.36 15.89
C LEU A 40 12.47 4.02 16.84
N SER A 41 12.81 4.93 17.77
CA SER A 41 13.95 4.73 18.68
C SER A 41 13.67 3.67 19.74
N ASN A 42 12.41 3.53 20.12
CA ASN A 42 11.95 2.57 21.13
C ASN A 42 11.11 1.45 20.51
N GLU A 43 11.04 1.36 19.18
CA GLU A 43 10.27 0.36 18.44
C GLU A 43 8.80 0.26 18.90
N LYS A 44 8.19 1.42 19.19
CA LYS A 44 6.81 1.51 19.66
C LYS A 44 5.90 2.14 18.63
N VAL A 45 4.79 1.47 18.37
CA VAL A 45 3.69 1.99 17.55
C VAL A 45 2.39 1.83 18.32
N ALA A 46 1.52 2.83 18.25
CA ALA A 46 0.12 2.71 18.61
C ALA A 46 -0.70 3.34 17.48
N ALA A 47 -1.63 2.58 16.91
CA ALA A 47 -2.48 3.04 15.82
C ALA A 47 -3.93 2.59 16.00
N GLU A 48 -4.85 3.47 15.66
CA GLU A 48 -6.27 3.19 15.49
C GLU A 48 -6.59 3.14 14.00
N ILE A 49 -7.29 2.10 13.57
CA ILE A 49 -7.73 1.89 12.20
C ILE A 49 -9.24 1.87 12.20
N LYS A 50 -9.84 2.72 11.38
CA LYS A 50 -11.28 2.74 11.15
C LYS A 50 -11.56 2.42 9.69
N LEU A 51 -12.37 1.40 9.45
CA LEU A 51 -12.90 1.05 8.14
C LEU A 51 -14.38 1.38 8.12
N ASP A 52 -14.77 2.32 7.27
CA ASP A 52 -16.17 2.60 6.94
C ASP A 52 -16.49 1.94 5.59
N LEU A 53 -17.49 1.07 5.54
CA LEU A 53 -17.85 0.30 4.36
C LEU A 53 -19.38 0.18 4.25
N GLY A 54 -19.99 0.79 3.24
CA GLY A 54 -21.43 0.67 2.97
C GLY A 54 -22.33 1.05 4.15
N GLY A 55 -21.95 2.02 4.97
CA GLY A 55 -22.68 2.44 6.18
C GLY A 55 -22.38 1.64 7.44
N MET A 56 -21.54 0.62 7.36
CA MET A 56 -20.95 -0.10 8.51
C MET A 56 -19.59 0.51 8.87
N SER A 57 -19.30 0.56 10.16
CA SER A 57 -18.02 1.07 10.65
C SER A 57 -17.34 0.04 11.53
N PHE A 58 -16.11 -0.27 11.20
CA PHE A 58 -15.28 -1.24 11.90
C PHE A 58 -14.05 -0.53 12.44
N ASN A 59 -13.73 -0.79 13.70
CA ASN A 59 -12.53 -0.25 14.33
C ASN A 59 -11.57 -1.38 14.64
N ALA A 60 -10.28 -1.09 14.52
CA ALA A 60 -9.21 -1.94 14.99
C ALA A 60 -8.15 -1.11 15.71
N GLU A 61 -7.44 -1.72 16.61
CA GLU A 61 -6.32 -1.13 17.34
C GLU A 61 -5.08 -1.97 17.05
N LEU A 62 -3.95 -1.32 16.79
CA LEU A 62 -2.66 -1.96 16.55
C LEU A 62 -1.63 -1.36 17.50
N TYR A 63 -0.90 -2.22 18.18
CA TYR A 63 0.21 -1.86 19.05
C TYR A 63 1.44 -2.70 18.70
N GLN A 64 2.58 -2.04 18.62
CA GLN A 64 3.89 -2.71 18.53
C GLN A 64 4.72 -2.28 19.72
N TYR A 65 5.32 -3.22 20.43
CA TYR A 65 6.15 -3.01 21.61
C TYR A 65 6.91 -4.30 21.94
N ASP A 66 8.12 -4.17 22.46
CA ASP A 66 8.92 -5.29 22.98
C ASP A 66 8.95 -6.52 22.05
N ASN A 67 9.21 -6.32 20.74
CA ASN A 67 9.16 -7.35 19.69
C ASN A 67 7.79 -8.04 19.53
N LYS A 68 6.71 -7.43 19.98
CA LYS A 68 5.35 -7.96 19.86
C LYS A 68 4.48 -7.04 19.05
N ILE A 69 3.56 -7.64 18.29
CA ILE A 69 2.43 -6.95 17.68
C ILE A 69 1.15 -7.42 18.38
N ALA A 70 0.36 -6.50 18.88
CA ALA A 70 -0.96 -6.77 19.41
C ALA A 70 -2.02 -6.08 18.56
N LEU A 71 -3.00 -6.85 18.12
CA LEU A 71 -4.07 -6.40 17.26
C LEU A 71 -5.42 -6.69 17.91
N LYS A 72 -6.29 -5.69 18.00
CA LYS A 72 -7.65 -5.84 18.47
C LYS A 72 -8.62 -5.48 17.36
N ILE A 73 -9.43 -6.44 16.94
CA ILE A 73 -10.39 -6.31 15.85
C ILE A 73 -11.76 -6.83 16.32
N PRO A 74 -12.56 -6.00 16.99
CA PRO A 74 -13.85 -6.42 17.57
C PRO A 74 -14.82 -7.02 16.55
N PHE A 75 -14.73 -6.61 15.28
CA PHE A 75 -15.57 -7.13 14.19
C PHE A 75 -15.37 -8.63 13.93
N LEU A 76 -14.21 -9.19 14.25
CA LEU A 76 -13.97 -10.63 14.10
C LEU A 76 -14.95 -11.47 14.92
N ALA A 77 -15.44 -10.96 16.04
CA ALA A 77 -16.47 -11.65 16.83
C ALA A 77 -17.75 -11.91 16.05
N GLN A 78 -18.13 -10.99 15.15
CA GLN A 78 -19.31 -11.16 14.29
C GLN A 78 -19.02 -12.13 13.12
N VAL A 79 -17.85 -12.05 12.54
CA VAL A 79 -17.46 -12.89 11.39
C VAL A 79 -17.26 -14.34 11.82
N LEU A 80 -16.59 -14.56 12.95
CA LEU A 80 -16.23 -15.89 13.45
C LEU A 80 -17.31 -16.47 14.38
N GLY A 81 -18.30 -15.66 14.76
CA GLY A 81 -19.36 -16.11 15.68
C GLY A 81 -18.91 -16.33 17.12
N ASP A 82 -17.71 -15.89 17.50
CA ASP A 82 -17.15 -16.04 18.84
C ASP A 82 -16.93 -14.68 19.50
N PRO A 83 -17.68 -14.36 20.59
CA PRO A 83 -17.60 -13.11 21.30
C PRO A 83 -16.19 -12.78 21.87
N ILE A 84 -15.35 -13.79 22.05
CA ILE A 84 -14.01 -13.61 22.64
C ILE A 84 -13.16 -12.62 21.81
N PHE A 85 -13.34 -12.56 20.50
CA PHE A 85 -12.60 -11.67 19.61
C PHE A 85 -13.02 -10.20 19.72
N SER A 86 -14.14 -9.88 20.38
CA SER A 86 -14.53 -8.48 20.62
C SER A 86 -13.70 -7.80 21.70
N GLU A 87 -13.18 -8.57 22.66
CA GLU A 87 -12.55 -8.05 23.88
C GLU A 87 -11.05 -8.30 23.93
N LYS A 88 -10.56 -9.36 23.26
CA LYS A 88 -9.16 -9.76 23.35
C LYS A 88 -8.27 -9.19 22.26
N TYR A 89 -7.02 -8.99 22.62
CA TYR A 89 -5.93 -8.72 21.68
C TYR A 89 -5.41 -10.03 21.08
N ILE A 90 -5.18 -10.06 19.79
CA ILE A 90 -4.41 -11.11 19.10
C ILE A 90 -2.96 -10.69 19.20
N VAL A 91 -2.15 -11.46 19.89
CA VAL A 91 -0.73 -11.14 20.14
C VAL A 91 0.15 -12.04 19.30
N MET A 92 1.06 -11.42 18.58
CA MET A 92 2.06 -12.05 17.74
C MET A 92 3.43 -11.70 18.31
N ASP A 93 4.20 -12.71 18.73
CA ASP A 93 5.59 -12.54 19.14
C ASP A 93 6.50 -12.66 17.90
N LEU A 94 7.11 -11.53 17.49
CA LEU A 94 7.92 -11.50 16.28
C LEU A 94 9.19 -12.37 16.41
N GLU A 95 9.74 -12.46 17.61
CA GLU A 95 10.92 -13.28 17.85
C GLU A 95 10.62 -14.79 17.74
N GLU A 96 9.43 -15.20 18.22
CA GLU A 96 8.94 -16.57 18.11
C GLU A 96 8.64 -16.94 16.67
N LEU A 97 7.93 -16.07 15.95
CA LEU A 97 7.66 -16.24 14.51
C LEU A 97 8.94 -16.32 13.68
N MET A 98 9.94 -15.48 13.98
CA MET A 98 11.23 -15.55 13.28
C MET A 98 11.95 -16.88 13.57
N LYS A 99 11.96 -17.35 14.80
CA LYS A 99 12.54 -18.67 15.15
C LYS A 99 11.81 -19.83 14.49
N GLU A 100 10.48 -19.75 14.40
CA GLU A 100 9.71 -20.75 13.66
C GLU A 100 10.01 -20.69 12.17
N ALA A 101 10.01 -19.51 11.56
CA ALA A 101 10.39 -19.33 10.17
C ALA A 101 11.80 -19.89 9.90
N GLU A 102 12.77 -19.60 10.75
CA GLU A 102 14.12 -20.17 10.68
C GLU A 102 14.12 -21.70 10.79
N SER A 103 13.23 -22.29 11.60
CA SER A 103 13.13 -23.75 11.74
C SER A 103 12.53 -24.46 10.52
N TYR A 104 11.70 -23.77 9.75
CA TYR A 104 11.12 -24.27 8.49
C TYR A 104 11.99 -23.95 7.27
N GLN A 105 12.99 -23.08 7.42
CA GLN A 105 13.80 -22.60 6.30
C GLN A 105 15.30 -22.90 6.55
N GLU A 106 15.74 -24.11 6.24
CA GLU A 106 17.15 -24.30 5.88
C GLU A 106 17.39 -23.50 4.58
N GLY A 107 17.77 -22.22 4.69
CA GLY A 107 18.22 -21.45 3.52
C GLY A 107 17.71 -20.04 3.32
N THR A 108 16.90 -19.45 4.21
CA THR A 108 16.57 -18.02 4.08
C THR A 108 17.82 -17.17 4.25
N LYS A 109 18.14 -16.41 3.24
CA LYS A 109 19.11 -15.32 3.34
C LYS A 109 18.38 -14.15 3.99
N ASP A 110 19.04 -13.47 4.94
CA ASP A 110 18.58 -12.19 5.43
C ASP A 110 18.30 -11.26 4.25
N ILE A 111 17.17 -10.57 4.28
CA ILE A 111 16.87 -9.54 3.27
C ILE A 111 18.00 -8.53 3.34
N ASN A 112 18.81 -8.46 2.30
CA ASN A 112 19.83 -7.44 2.19
C ASN A 112 19.17 -6.10 1.89
N GLU A 113 18.96 -5.31 2.95
CA GLU A 113 18.33 -3.99 2.86
C GLU A 113 19.06 -3.06 1.87
N GLU A 114 20.39 -3.18 1.78
CA GLU A 114 21.20 -2.40 0.82
C GLU A 114 20.88 -2.80 -0.63
N GLU A 115 20.75 -4.09 -0.93
CA GLU A 115 20.39 -4.57 -2.28
C GLU A 115 18.98 -4.18 -2.65
N PHE A 116 18.03 -4.32 -1.73
CA PHE A 116 16.65 -3.86 -1.93
C PHE A 116 16.58 -2.36 -2.19
N MET A 117 17.28 -1.55 -1.39
CA MET A 117 17.34 -0.10 -1.56
C MET A 117 18.08 0.32 -2.83
N ALA A 118 19.09 -0.45 -3.26
CA ALA A 118 19.79 -0.20 -4.52
C ALA A 118 18.87 -0.47 -5.72
N LEU A 119 18.13 -1.57 -5.70
CA LEU A 119 17.13 -1.89 -6.73
C LEU A 119 16.02 -0.83 -6.77
N TYR A 120 15.48 -0.44 -5.62
CA TYR A 120 14.48 0.61 -5.51
C TYR A 120 14.99 1.96 -6.10
N ARG A 121 16.23 2.35 -5.78
CA ARG A 121 16.84 3.56 -6.36
C ARG A 121 17.02 3.45 -7.86
N LYS A 122 17.43 2.29 -8.37
CA LYS A 122 17.62 2.07 -9.81
C LYS A 122 16.30 2.18 -10.57
N ILE A 123 15.22 1.59 -10.05
CA ILE A 123 13.87 1.73 -10.61
C ILE A 123 13.42 3.19 -10.56
N SER A 124 13.63 3.86 -9.42
CA SER A 124 13.22 5.26 -9.24
C SER A 124 13.99 6.23 -10.14
N SER A 125 15.32 6.04 -10.26
CA SER A 125 16.15 7.01 -10.97
C SER A 125 16.07 6.89 -12.48
N SER A 126 15.99 5.70 -13.05
CA SER A 126 16.08 5.53 -14.50
C SER A 126 14.77 5.78 -15.24
N SER A 127 13.64 5.41 -14.64
CA SER A 127 12.32 5.50 -15.30
C SER A 127 11.52 6.72 -14.87
N ILE A 128 11.74 7.22 -13.67
CA ILE A 128 10.89 8.22 -13.04
C ILE A 128 11.52 9.63 -13.10
N GLU A 129 12.85 9.76 -13.04
CA GLU A 129 13.48 11.09 -12.98
C GLU A 129 13.21 11.95 -14.22
N SER A 130 13.30 11.39 -15.44
CA SER A 130 13.09 12.19 -16.65
C SER A 130 11.64 12.61 -16.86
N LEU A 131 10.70 11.74 -16.50
CA LEU A 131 9.25 12.01 -16.60
C LEU A 131 8.77 12.93 -15.49
N ILE A 132 9.30 12.76 -14.28
CA ILE A 132 8.92 13.54 -13.13
C ILE A 132 9.34 15.01 -13.27
N GLU A 133 10.47 15.34 -13.91
CA GLU A 133 10.90 16.73 -14.09
C GLU A 133 9.88 17.57 -14.88
N GLU A 134 9.24 17.01 -15.92
CA GLU A 134 8.22 17.69 -16.70
C GLU A 134 6.85 17.76 -16.01
N SER A 135 6.58 16.78 -15.13
CA SER A 135 5.31 16.63 -14.41
C SER A 135 5.31 17.30 -13.03
N ILE A 136 6.45 17.81 -12.56
CA ILE A 136 6.59 18.47 -11.26
C ILE A 136 6.33 19.98 -11.37
N THR A 137 5.46 20.47 -10.50
CA THR A 137 5.24 21.90 -10.28
C THR A 137 5.61 22.27 -8.85
N ASP A 138 6.51 23.24 -8.70
CA ASP A 138 6.82 23.84 -7.40
C ASP A 138 5.97 25.10 -7.20
N ASN A 139 4.96 24.99 -6.32
CA ASN A 139 4.04 26.07 -6.00
C ASN A 139 4.56 26.99 -4.88
N GLY A 140 5.82 26.79 -4.47
CA GLY A 140 6.47 27.59 -3.44
C GLY A 140 5.95 27.30 -2.04
N THR A 141 6.19 28.23 -1.12
CA THR A 141 5.82 28.06 0.29
C THR A 141 4.38 28.46 0.55
N GLN A 142 3.61 27.52 1.09
CA GLN A 142 2.21 27.67 1.45
C GLN A 142 2.00 27.52 2.95
N ALA A 143 0.89 28.04 3.44
CA ALA A 143 0.40 27.76 4.80
C ALA A 143 -0.58 26.58 4.74
N VAL A 144 -0.24 25.48 5.40
CA VAL A 144 -1.03 24.25 5.40
C VAL A 144 -1.38 23.83 6.82
N GLU A 145 -2.58 23.29 7.02
CA GLU A 145 -2.96 22.69 8.31
C GLU A 145 -2.47 21.26 8.39
N VAL A 146 -1.77 20.93 9.49
CA VAL A 146 -1.23 19.61 9.80
C VAL A 146 -1.35 19.37 11.30
N GLY A 147 -2.01 18.28 11.69
CA GLY A 147 -2.22 17.96 13.10
C GLY A 147 -2.94 19.08 13.89
N GLY A 148 -3.85 19.82 13.23
CA GLY A 148 -4.59 20.93 13.83
C GLY A 148 -3.78 22.22 14.03
N LYS A 149 -2.61 22.33 13.40
CA LYS A 149 -1.76 23.53 13.45
C LYS A 149 -1.40 24.00 12.05
N THR A 150 -1.35 25.31 11.85
CA THR A 150 -0.87 25.88 10.59
C THR A 150 0.66 25.85 10.57
N VAL A 151 1.23 25.21 9.55
CA VAL A 151 2.68 25.16 9.29
C VAL A 151 2.97 25.78 7.93
N LYS A 152 4.19 26.31 7.76
CA LYS A 152 4.70 26.74 6.44
C LYS A 152 5.46 25.60 5.81
N ALA A 153 5.04 25.18 4.61
CA ALA A 153 5.66 24.08 3.89
C ALA A 153 5.74 24.42 2.39
N ARG A 154 6.75 23.89 1.72
CA ARG A 154 6.89 23.97 0.25
C ARG A 154 5.94 22.97 -0.36
N GLU A 155 5.10 23.43 -1.26
CA GLU A 155 4.14 22.61 -1.99
C GLU A 155 4.76 22.15 -3.30
N ILE A 156 4.86 20.85 -3.46
CA ILE A 156 5.28 20.18 -4.70
C ILE A 156 4.09 19.40 -5.22
N GLN A 157 3.70 19.67 -6.44
CA GLN A 157 2.65 18.96 -7.14
C GLN A 157 3.26 18.11 -8.25
N VAL A 158 2.83 16.87 -8.33
CA VAL A 158 3.13 15.94 -9.44
C VAL A 158 1.81 15.60 -10.12
N THR A 159 1.76 15.70 -11.43
CA THR A 159 0.59 15.30 -12.22
C THR A 159 1.04 14.37 -13.32
N LEU A 160 0.51 13.15 -13.34
CA LEU A 160 0.79 12.15 -14.37
C LEU A 160 -0.49 11.87 -15.16
N ASN A 161 -0.38 11.95 -16.46
CA ASN A 161 -1.42 11.52 -17.38
C ASN A 161 -1.16 10.08 -17.85
N LEU A 162 -1.99 9.57 -18.76
CA LEU A 162 -1.85 8.23 -19.30
C LEU A 162 -0.53 8.04 -20.05
N GLU A 163 -0.11 9.02 -20.84
CA GLU A 163 1.13 8.91 -21.61
C GLU A 163 2.34 8.79 -20.71
N ASP A 164 2.40 9.64 -19.67
CA ASP A 164 3.44 9.57 -18.65
C ASP A 164 3.48 8.18 -17.98
N PHE A 165 2.31 7.65 -17.65
CA PHE A 165 2.23 6.32 -17.02
C PHE A 165 2.68 5.19 -17.96
N MET A 166 2.26 5.25 -19.22
CA MET A 166 2.66 4.28 -20.23
C MET A 166 4.17 4.32 -20.49
N ASP A 167 4.75 5.51 -20.53
CA ASP A 167 6.19 5.68 -20.71
C ASP A 167 6.99 5.13 -19.52
N ILE A 168 6.51 5.37 -18.29
CA ILE A 168 7.09 4.75 -17.07
C ILE A 168 7.06 3.22 -17.22
N PHE A 169 5.92 2.66 -17.58
CA PHE A 169 5.75 1.22 -17.70
C PHE A 169 6.60 0.61 -18.83
N LYS A 170 6.66 1.28 -20.00
CA LYS A 170 7.52 0.90 -21.10
C LYS A 170 8.99 0.88 -20.70
N ASN A 171 9.46 1.94 -20.04
CA ASN A 171 10.82 2.01 -19.53
C ASN A 171 11.12 0.89 -18.54
N PHE A 172 10.17 0.55 -17.68
CA PHE A 172 10.32 -0.59 -16.77
C PHE A 172 10.44 -1.93 -17.51
N ILE A 173 9.63 -2.15 -18.57
CA ILE A 173 9.76 -3.35 -19.43
C ILE A 173 11.14 -3.39 -20.10
N ILE A 174 11.62 -2.26 -20.60
CA ILE A 174 12.97 -2.16 -21.19
C ILE A 174 14.04 -2.54 -20.18
N MET A 175 13.94 -2.05 -18.95
CA MET A 175 14.85 -2.44 -17.86
C MET A 175 14.81 -3.94 -17.57
N LEU A 176 13.62 -4.57 -17.61
CA LEU A 176 13.48 -6.02 -17.44
C LEU A 176 14.17 -6.83 -18.54
N LYS A 177 14.46 -6.25 -19.72
CA LYS A 177 15.25 -6.89 -20.78
C LYS A 177 16.75 -6.85 -20.50
N GLU A 178 17.25 -6.01 -19.59
CA GLU A 178 18.64 -5.91 -19.20
C GLU A 178 19.03 -7.06 -18.26
N ASP A 179 20.06 -7.83 -18.63
CA ASP A 179 20.53 -8.97 -17.83
C ASP A 179 20.93 -8.56 -16.40
N ASP A 180 21.62 -7.43 -16.26
CA ASP A 180 22.08 -6.93 -14.96
C ASP A 180 20.91 -6.59 -14.04
N PHE A 181 19.86 -5.94 -14.57
CA PHE A 181 18.67 -5.60 -13.81
C PHE A 181 17.89 -6.86 -13.40
N ARG A 182 17.73 -7.84 -14.32
CA ARG A 182 17.10 -9.12 -13.97
C ARG A 182 17.86 -9.89 -12.90
N ASN A 183 19.19 -9.82 -12.92
CA ASN A 183 20.01 -10.46 -11.88
C ASN A 183 19.79 -9.81 -10.50
N GLU A 184 19.77 -8.48 -10.43
CA GLU A 184 19.45 -7.75 -9.22
C GLU A 184 18.03 -8.07 -8.71
N LEU A 185 17.04 -8.07 -9.62
CA LEU A 185 15.66 -8.40 -9.30
C LEU A 185 15.52 -9.85 -8.81
N PHE A 186 16.20 -10.82 -9.46
CA PHE A 186 16.22 -12.21 -9.02
C PHE A 186 16.85 -12.37 -7.62
N ASN A 187 17.93 -11.67 -7.33
CA ASN A 187 18.57 -11.72 -6.01
C ASN A 187 17.60 -11.28 -4.92
N VAL A 188 16.86 -10.18 -5.13
CA VAL A 188 15.85 -9.72 -4.18
C VAL A 188 14.68 -10.70 -4.11
N ALA A 189 14.16 -11.15 -5.26
CA ALA A 189 13.02 -12.07 -5.30
C ALA A 189 13.34 -13.42 -4.64
N SER A 190 14.54 -13.98 -4.86
CA SER A 190 14.98 -15.24 -4.24
C SER A 190 15.25 -15.12 -2.73
N THR A 191 15.39 -13.91 -2.21
CA THR A 191 15.44 -13.65 -0.77
C THR A 191 14.02 -13.70 -0.16
N LEU A 192 13.02 -13.20 -0.90
CA LEU A 192 11.61 -13.22 -0.48
C LEU A 192 10.97 -14.60 -0.65
N ASP A 193 11.40 -15.35 -1.68
CA ASP A 193 10.97 -16.71 -1.95
C ASP A 193 12.19 -17.64 -2.13
N PRO A 194 12.64 -18.29 -1.06
CA PRO A 194 13.82 -19.19 -1.10
C PRO A 194 13.66 -20.40 -2.02
N TYR A 195 12.44 -20.73 -2.41
CA TYR A 195 12.15 -21.83 -3.35
C TYR A 195 12.18 -21.38 -4.81
N MET A 196 12.26 -20.07 -5.05
CA MET A 196 12.36 -19.53 -6.41
C MET A 196 13.71 -19.90 -7.02
N THR A 197 13.68 -20.76 -8.02
CA THR A 197 14.90 -21.08 -8.80
C THR A 197 15.11 -20.03 -9.89
N ARG A 198 16.37 -19.87 -10.31
CA ARG A 198 16.68 -19.01 -11.46
C ARG A 198 15.91 -19.42 -12.72
N GLU A 199 15.74 -20.72 -12.94
CA GLU A 199 15.01 -21.25 -14.09
C GLU A 199 13.52 -20.86 -14.05
N ASP A 200 12.89 -20.91 -12.86
CA ASP A 200 11.49 -20.50 -12.70
C ASP A 200 11.31 -18.99 -12.92
N PHE A 201 12.25 -18.20 -12.38
CA PHE A 201 12.26 -16.76 -12.60
C PHE A 201 12.44 -16.41 -14.08
N ASP A 202 13.45 -16.96 -14.76
CA ASP A 202 13.71 -16.70 -16.17
C ASP A 202 12.56 -17.18 -17.05
N ARG A 203 11.90 -18.28 -16.71
CA ARG A 203 10.70 -18.76 -17.40
C ARG A 203 9.53 -17.78 -17.24
N GLY A 204 9.32 -17.24 -16.03
CA GLY A 204 8.31 -16.21 -15.79
C GLY A 204 8.58 -14.89 -16.53
N MET A 205 9.87 -14.54 -16.71
CA MET A 205 10.28 -13.34 -17.45
C MET A 205 10.37 -13.52 -18.96
N ALA A 206 10.34 -14.77 -19.46
CA ALA A 206 10.62 -15.08 -20.87
C ALA A 206 9.64 -14.40 -21.82
N GLU A 207 8.38 -14.29 -21.48
CA GLU A 207 7.38 -13.62 -22.29
C GLU A 207 7.72 -12.13 -22.47
N ILE A 208 8.02 -11.45 -21.35
CA ILE A 208 8.39 -10.03 -21.37
C ILE A 208 9.70 -9.79 -22.10
N THR A 209 10.72 -10.61 -21.84
CA THR A 209 12.06 -10.41 -22.42
C THR A 209 12.14 -10.72 -23.90
N ASN A 210 11.25 -11.58 -24.41
CA ASN A 210 11.18 -11.95 -25.82
C ASN A 210 10.25 -11.05 -26.65
N THR A 211 9.40 -10.24 -26.03
CA THR A 211 8.54 -9.28 -26.72
C THR A 211 9.39 -8.17 -27.34
N SER A 212 9.22 -7.90 -28.64
CA SER A 212 9.93 -6.80 -29.31
C SER A 212 9.42 -5.43 -28.84
N ASP A 213 10.18 -4.38 -29.13
CA ASP A 213 9.74 -3.02 -28.78
C ASP A 213 8.53 -2.60 -29.61
N GLU A 214 8.44 -3.09 -30.87
CA GLU A 214 7.28 -2.89 -31.73
C GLU A 214 6.02 -3.56 -31.16
N GLU A 215 6.15 -4.81 -30.67
CA GLU A 215 5.02 -5.51 -30.03
C GLU A 215 4.58 -4.84 -28.73
N ILE A 216 5.51 -4.25 -27.98
CA ILE A 216 5.18 -3.45 -26.79
C ILE A 216 4.39 -2.21 -27.21
N ASP A 217 4.83 -1.50 -28.24
CA ASP A 217 4.13 -0.33 -28.75
C ASP A 217 2.72 -0.68 -29.27
N GLU A 218 2.57 -1.83 -29.96
CA GLU A 218 1.27 -2.33 -30.43
C GLU A 218 0.34 -2.63 -29.23
N LEU A 219 0.82 -3.32 -28.20
CA LEU A 219 0.03 -3.59 -26.98
C LEU A 219 -0.47 -2.30 -26.31
N PHE A 220 0.38 -1.28 -26.26
CA PHE A 220 -0.04 0.02 -25.69
C PHE A 220 -1.03 0.76 -26.59
N MET A 221 -0.92 0.62 -27.91
CA MET A 221 -1.91 1.20 -28.83
C MET A 221 -3.26 0.48 -28.69
N GLU A 222 -3.27 -0.85 -28.61
CA GLU A 222 -4.48 -1.64 -28.37
C GLU A 222 -5.13 -1.25 -27.03
N MET A 223 -4.34 -1.14 -25.95
CA MET A 223 -4.85 -0.67 -24.66
C MET A 223 -5.49 0.72 -24.75
N LYS A 224 -4.92 1.64 -25.54
CA LYS A 224 -5.50 2.98 -25.74
C LYS A 224 -6.81 2.94 -26.51
N GLU A 225 -6.98 2.00 -27.44
CA GLU A 225 -8.20 1.85 -28.24
C GLU A 225 -9.31 1.12 -27.48
N GLU A 226 -8.96 0.08 -26.70
CA GLU A 226 -9.93 -0.72 -25.94
C GLU A 226 -10.40 -0.03 -24.68
N VAL A 227 -9.52 0.72 -24.03
CA VAL A 227 -9.81 1.42 -22.78
C VAL A 227 -9.80 2.91 -23.11
N ASP A 228 -10.97 3.57 -23.00
CA ASP A 228 -11.04 5.03 -23.05
C ASP A 228 -10.36 5.60 -21.80
N LEU A 229 -9.05 5.79 -21.94
CA LEU A 229 -8.19 6.30 -20.89
C LEU A 229 -8.07 7.84 -20.94
N GLU A 230 -8.97 8.55 -21.66
CA GLU A 230 -8.94 10.02 -21.77
C GLU A 230 -8.97 10.73 -20.42
N ASN A 231 -9.49 10.05 -19.40
CA ASN A 231 -9.60 10.59 -18.05
C ASN A 231 -8.63 9.94 -17.03
N PHE A 232 -7.61 9.20 -17.48
CA PHE A 232 -6.58 8.75 -16.56
C PHE A 232 -5.77 9.95 -16.08
N ASN A 233 -5.79 10.16 -14.77
CA ASN A 233 -5.01 11.22 -14.13
C ASN A 233 -4.62 10.80 -12.72
N VAL A 234 -3.35 10.94 -12.41
CA VAL A 234 -2.82 10.80 -11.05
C VAL A 234 -2.22 12.13 -10.65
N GLN A 235 -2.75 12.74 -9.59
CA GLN A 235 -2.21 13.97 -9.02
C GLN A 235 -1.77 13.71 -7.59
N SER A 236 -0.55 14.12 -7.27
CA SER A 236 -0.02 14.08 -5.90
C SER A 236 0.47 15.45 -5.49
N ILE A 237 0.00 15.95 -4.35
CA ILE A 237 0.43 17.22 -3.75
C ILE A 237 1.12 16.90 -2.44
N THR A 238 2.39 17.25 -2.34
CA THR A 238 3.24 16.99 -1.16
C THR A 238 3.72 18.29 -0.55
N TYR A 239 3.59 18.41 0.75
CA TYR A 239 4.03 19.56 1.54
C TYR A 239 5.26 19.19 2.36
N ILE A 240 6.36 19.92 2.13
CA ILE A 240 7.67 19.67 2.75
C ILE A 240 8.00 20.85 3.65
N ASP A 241 8.25 20.59 4.94
CA ASP A 241 8.61 21.63 5.90
C ASP A 241 10.08 22.11 5.71
N SER A 242 10.48 23.13 6.50
CA SER A 242 11.83 23.69 6.45
C SER A 242 12.94 22.71 6.91
N SER A 243 12.58 21.59 7.51
CA SER A 243 13.48 20.52 7.94
C SER A 243 13.51 19.35 6.95
N SER A 244 12.95 19.54 5.75
CA SER A 244 12.83 18.53 4.69
C SER A 244 11.97 17.33 5.06
N ASN A 245 11.04 17.47 6.00
CA ASN A 245 10.07 16.42 6.32
C ASN A 245 8.80 16.58 5.48
N ILE A 246 8.26 15.49 4.98
CA ILE A 246 6.92 15.46 4.41
C ILE A 246 5.91 15.54 5.56
N VAL A 247 5.19 16.67 5.62
CA VAL A 247 4.21 16.92 6.68
C VAL A 247 2.78 16.65 6.24
N LYS A 248 2.53 16.71 4.92
CA LYS A 248 1.24 16.36 4.33
C LYS A 248 1.43 15.87 2.90
N SER A 249 0.62 14.90 2.50
CA SER A 249 0.52 14.46 1.11
C SER A 249 -0.94 14.14 0.80
N THR A 250 -1.40 14.55 -0.37
CA THR A 250 -2.71 14.17 -0.93
C THR A 250 -2.45 13.59 -2.32
N THR A 251 -2.95 12.38 -2.56
CA THR A 251 -2.87 11.73 -3.88
C THR A 251 -4.28 11.41 -4.35
N GLU A 252 -4.61 11.83 -5.56
CA GLU A 252 -5.86 11.51 -6.23
C GLU A 252 -5.55 10.81 -7.55
N ALA A 253 -6.23 9.70 -7.84
CA ALA A 253 -6.13 9.01 -9.11
C ALA A 253 -7.54 8.74 -9.64
N ASN A 254 -7.73 8.91 -10.92
CA ASN A 254 -8.97 8.63 -11.60
C ASN A 254 -8.69 7.80 -12.86
N LEU A 255 -9.51 6.79 -13.09
CA LEU A 255 -9.48 5.93 -14.26
C LEU A 255 -10.89 5.74 -14.79
N ASN A 256 -11.12 6.06 -16.04
CA ASN A 256 -12.36 5.77 -16.74
C ASN A 256 -12.13 4.65 -17.75
N ILE A 257 -12.89 3.57 -17.60
CA ILE A 257 -12.90 2.44 -18.54
C ILE A 257 -14.21 2.48 -19.28
N LYS A 258 -14.16 2.55 -20.61
CA LYS A 258 -15.33 2.48 -21.49
C LYS A 258 -15.26 1.26 -22.38
N GLU A 259 -16.36 0.55 -22.47
CA GLU A 259 -16.57 -0.53 -23.42
C GLU A 259 -17.93 -0.34 -24.09
N GLU A 260 -17.95 -0.10 -25.38
CA GLU A 260 -19.13 0.22 -26.20
C GLU A 260 -19.96 1.37 -25.62
N ASN A 261 -21.11 1.05 -24.98
CA ASN A 261 -22.03 2.02 -24.36
C ASN A 261 -21.97 2.02 -22.82
N GLN A 262 -21.04 1.26 -22.24
CA GLN A 262 -20.85 1.15 -20.80
C GLN A 262 -19.58 1.89 -20.39
N SER A 263 -19.59 2.45 -19.19
CA SER A 263 -18.37 3.02 -18.61
C SER A 263 -18.33 2.84 -17.10
N VAL A 264 -17.12 2.61 -16.59
CA VAL A 264 -16.86 2.55 -15.15
C VAL A 264 -15.76 3.55 -14.82
N ASN A 265 -16.05 4.45 -13.90
CA ASN A 265 -15.08 5.36 -13.30
C ASN A 265 -14.61 4.80 -11.97
N PHE A 266 -13.31 4.66 -11.84
CA PHE A 266 -12.64 4.37 -10.58
C PHE A 266 -11.92 5.62 -10.09
N GLY A 267 -12.20 6.01 -8.86
CA GLY A 267 -11.48 7.09 -8.18
C GLY A 267 -10.80 6.57 -6.93
N PHE A 268 -9.60 7.05 -6.70
CA PHE A 268 -8.82 6.81 -5.49
C PHE A 268 -8.41 8.14 -4.90
N LYS A 269 -8.52 8.28 -3.58
CA LYS A 269 -8.00 9.42 -2.87
C LYS A 269 -7.31 8.96 -1.59
N GLY A 270 -6.03 9.36 -1.45
CA GLY A 270 -5.22 9.15 -0.26
C GLY A 270 -4.78 10.48 0.33
N ASP A 271 -5.00 10.68 1.62
CA ASP A 271 -4.50 11.82 2.39
C ASP A 271 -3.62 11.31 3.51
N MET A 272 -2.47 11.93 3.72
CA MET A 272 -1.54 11.64 4.82
C MET A 272 -1.09 12.92 5.48
N GLU A 273 -1.09 12.95 6.79
CA GLU A 273 -0.52 14.02 7.61
C GLU A 273 0.46 13.44 8.63
N THR A 274 1.60 14.09 8.83
CA THR A 274 2.60 13.72 9.84
C THR A 274 3.05 14.96 10.60
N TRP A 275 2.99 14.89 11.92
CA TRP A 275 3.36 16.02 12.79
C TRP A 275 4.13 15.54 14.01
N ASN A 276 4.69 16.47 14.79
CA ASN A 276 5.60 16.18 15.91
C ASN A 276 6.78 15.29 15.51
N ILE A 277 7.25 15.42 14.26
CA ILE A 277 8.38 14.67 13.72
C ILE A 277 9.63 14.96 14.54
N ASN A 278 10.34 13.91 14.95
CA ASN A 278 11.55 13.97 15.79
C ASN A 278 11.35 14.69 17.14
N LYS A 279 10.11 14.71 17.66
CA LYS A 279 9.81 15.19 18.99
C LYS A 279 9.54 14.02 19.92
N SER A 280 9.89 14.19 21.19
CA SER A 280 9.50 13.21 22.21
C SER A 280 7.97 13.17 22.30
N ILE A 281 7.41 11.99 22.09
CA ILE A 281 5.98 11.69 22.21
C ILE A 281 5.80 10.53 23.18
N GLU A 282 4.72 10.56 23.95
CA GLU A 282 4.33 9.44 24.79
C GLU A 282 3.41 8.52 24.00
N ILE A 283 3.79 7.24 23.94
CA ILE A 283 2.99 6.17 23.35
C ILE A 283 2.49 5.29 24.47
N GLU A 284 1.21 5.38 24.75
CA GLU A 284 0.54 4.54 25.73
C GLU A 284 0.22 3.19 25.09
N ILE A 285 0.80 2.13 25.63
CA ILE A 285 0.44 0.75 25.30
C ILE A 285 -0.50 0.25 26.41
N PRO A 286 -1.68 -0.27 26.10
CA PRO A 286 -2.56 -0.85 27.10
C PRO A 286 -1.88 -2.02 27.81
N GLU A 287 -2.31 -2.34 29.01
CA GLU A 287 -1.85 -3.54 29.72
C GLU A 287 -2.42 -4.77 28.99
N ILE A 288 -1.55 -5.51 28.30
CA ILE A 288 -1.89 -6.72 27.55
C ILE A 288 -1.31 -7.91 28.31
N ASN A 289 -2.17 -8.82 28.74
CA ASN A 289 -1.84 -9.99 29.54
C ASN A 289 -2.68 -11.22 29.14
N ALA A 290 -2.44 -12.36 29.75
CA ALA A 290 -3.12 -13.62 29.40
C ALA A 290 -4.66 -13.56 29.53
N ASP A 291 -5.20 -12.67 30.37
CA ASP A 291 -6.65 -12.57 30.57
C ASP A 291 -7.35 -11.84 29.41
N ASN A 292 -6.65 -10.89 28.76
CA ASN A 292 -7.20 -10.05 27.69
C ASN A 292 -6.51 -10.25 26.34
N SER A 293 -5.75 -11.33 26.17
CA SER A 293 -5.11 -11.66 24.89
C SER A 293 -5.31 -13.13 24.51
N ILE A 294 -5.09 -13.42 23.25
CA ILE A 294 -4.94 -14.75 22.66
C ILE A 294 -3.69 -14.74 21.81
N ASP A 295 -3.03 -15.85 21.77
CA ASP A 295 -1.88 -16.07 20.91
C ASP A 295 -2.29 -16.17 19.45
N PHE A 296 -1.41 -15.77 18.53
CA PHE A 296 -1.67 -15.78 17.10
C PHE A 296 -1.94 -17.20 16.55
N GLU A 297 -1.26 -18.22 17.08
CA GLU A 297 -1.52 -19.59 16.67
C GLU A 297 -2.94 -20.04 17.09
N GLN A 298 -3.36 -19.72 18.33
CA GLN A 298 -4.71 -20.02 18.79
C GLN A 298 -5.76 -19.30 17.92
N PHE A 299 -5.47 -18.09 17.50
CA PHE A 299 -6.33 -17.36 16.57
C PHE A 299 -6.43 -18.06 15.21
N LEU A 300 -5.31 -18.52 14.63
CA LEU A 300 -5.32 -19.27 13.37
C LEU A 300 -6.10 -20.58 13.49
N TYR A 301 -5.92 -21.32 14.58
CA TYR A 301 -6.72 -22.52 14.84
C TYR A 301 -8.21 -22.20 14.90
N SER A 302 -8.60 -21.11 15.54
CA SER A 302 -10.01 -20.71 15.64
C SER A 302 -10.62 -20.42 14.25
N ILE A 303 -9.89 -19.76 13.36
CA ILE A 303 -10.35 -19.51 11.98
C ILE A 303 -10.49 -20.81 11.20
N MET A 304 -9.47 -21.69 11.25
CA MET A 304 -9.50 -22.94 10.50
C MET A 304 -10.65 -23.84 10.91
N PHE A 305 -11.02 -23.86 12.19
CA PHE A 305 -12.09 -24.72 12.68
C PHE A 305 -13.49 -24.06 12.65
N SER A 306 -13.58 -22.72 12.67
CA SER A 306 -14.87 -22.02 12.52
C SER A 306 -15.49 -22.19 11.11
N SER A 307 -14.67 -22.53 10.10
CA SER A 307 -15.13 -22.76 8.74
C SER A 307 -15.86 -24.11 8.54
N PHE A 308 -15.96 -24.93 9.56
CA PHE A 308 -16.59 -26.26 9.50
C PHE A 308 -17.95 -26.34 10.22
N TYR A 309 -18.48 -25.24 10.70
CA TYR A 309 -19.82 -25.11 11.28
C TYR A 309 -20.63 -24.03 10.56
#